data_4407e8b51c586871e0c02558f7f2aa3d
#
_entry.id   4407e8b51c586871e0c02558f7f2aa3d
#
_cell.length_a   1.000
_cell.length_b   1.000
_cell.length_c   1.000
_cell.angle_alpha   90.00
_cell.angle_beta   90.00
_cell.angle_gamma   90.00
#
_symmetry.space_group_name_H-M   'P 1'
#
loop_
_entity.id
_entity.type
_entity.pdbx_description
1 polymer ?
#
loop_
_entity_poly.entity_id
_entity_poly.type
_entity_poly.pdbx_seq_one_letter_code
_entity_poly.pdbx_strand_id
1 'polypeptide(L)'
;MQAKGVIKFFLILFAIVSAFQYVLIFPTWKVENRAEEYAQRIGLQGDTQKEIDSLTKEARITYLDSMSGVPIFSIPLFKDYTYEELKSQQLALGLDLKGGLSALLQVDLESFVVNLSKDSQDPTFRQAINNVDGRMKESGTDFLTAFQQEWNALASGKNLASIFARNEVLAEDINFNTPDNAVMTVLRQKADETVNLTFNRLKDRMDKFGVSQPNVSLDQSRDVIMVELPGVENYERARNYLQAQANLEFWNVYRVTDNNIIQTFSQANERLRQIQAGDTSALNTPAQLTRKDTIKTPILDSLGNPTGDSNTQIVD
;
A
#
# COMPACT_ATOMS: atom_id res chain seq x y z
N MET A 1 -43.64 38.03 9.54
CA MET A 1 -44.24 36.73 9.95
C MET A 1 -43.84 35.52 9.07
N GLN A 2 -43.15 35.71 7.95
CA GLN A 2 -42.75 34.61 7.02
C GLN A 2 -41.62 33.71 7.54
N ALA A 3 -40.73 34.22 8.42
CA ALA A 3 -39.59 33.45 8.93
C ALA A 3 -39.97 32.23 9.82
N LYS A 4 -41.10 32.29 10.53
CA LYS A 4 -41.53 31.18 11.41
C LYS A 4 -41.88 29.90 10.66
N GLY A 5 -42.41 29.99 9.44
CA GLY A 5 -42.73 28.85 8.59
C GLY A 5 -41.47 28.16 8.08
N VAL A 6 -40.49 28.95 7.63
CA VAL A 6 -39.19 28.46 7.13
C VAL A 6 -38.40 27.77 8.25
N ILE A 7 -38.36 28.36 9.44
CA ILE A 7 -37.70 27.76 10.61
C ILE A 7 -38.34 26.40 11.00
N LYS A 8 -39.69 26.33 11.02
CA LYS A 8 -40.39 25.07 11.29
C LYS A 8 -40.10 24.00 10.23
N PHE A 9 -40.06 24.39 8.94
CA PHE A 9 -39.74 23.49 7.86
C PHE A 9 -38.33 22.89 8.04
N PHE A 10 -37.32 23.73 8.27
CA PHE A 10 -35.95 23.25 8.49
C PHE A 10 -35.79 22.40 9.74
N LEU A 11 -36.52 22.75 10.83
CA LEU A 11 -36.51 21.94 12.06
C LEU A 11 -37.09 20.55 11.80
N ILE A 12 -38.22 20.46 11.08
CA ILE A 12 -38.82 19.15 10.75
C ILE A 12 -37.91 18.36 9.81
N LEU A 13 -37.35 19.01 8.78
CA LEU A 13 -36.42 18.39 7.87
C LEU A 13 -35.19 17.83 8.60
N PHE A 14 -34.61 18.62 9.49
CA PHE A 14 -33.48 18.18 10.31
C PHE A 14 -33.83 17.02 11.23
N ALA A 15 -35.01 17.06 11.86
CA ALA A 15 -35.50 15.97 12.71
C ALA A 15 -35.67 14.67 11.91
N ILE A 16 -36.19 14.74 10.67
CA ILE A 16 -36.34 13.59 9.78
C ILE A 16 -34.97 13.02 9.40
N VAL A 17 -34.02 13.87 8.98
CA VAL A 17 -32.68 13.46 8.65
C VAL A 17 -31.95 12.80 9.82
N SER A 18 -32.07 13.40 11.03
CA SER A 18 -31.52 12.80 12.24
C SER A 18 -32.13 11.44 12.56
N ALA A 19 -33.48 11.35 12.49
CA ALA A 19 -34.17 10.08 12.73
C ALA A 19 -33.73 9.00 11.73
N PHE A 20 -33.54 9.37 10.46
CA PHE A 20 -33.04 8.43 9.43
C PHE A 20 -31.62 7.92 9.74
N GLN A 21 -30.73 8.77 10.25
CA GLN A 21 -29.40 8.34 10.67
C GLN A 21 -29.43 7.29 11.79
N TYR A 22 -30.35 7.40 12.74
CA TYR A 22 -30.54 6.40 13.80
C TYR A 22 -31.04 5.06 13.25
N VAL A 23 -31.88 5.09 12.21
CA VAL A 23 -32.35 3.84 11.55
C VAL A 23 -31.19 3.06 10.92
N LEU A 24 -30.18 3.74 10.39
CA LEU A 24 -28.99 3.09 9.79
C LEU A 24 -28.07 2.42 10.84
N ILE A 25 -28.17 2.80 12.12
CA ILE A 25 -27.38 2.21 13.21
C ILE A 25 -27.93 0.82 13.59
N PHE A 26 -29.24 0.61 13.46
CA PHE A 26 -29.88 -0.62 13.92
C PHE A 26 -29.38 -1.91 13.24
N PRO A 27 -29.21 -1.97 11.89
CA PRO A 27 -28.65 -3.15 11.22
C PRO A 27 -27.21 -3.47 11.65
N THR A 28 -26.35 -2.46 11.81
CA THR A 28 -24.97 -2.66 12.25
C THR A 28 -24.90 -3.16 13.69
N TRP A 29 -25.69 -2.57 14.59
CA TRP A 29 -25.80 -3.03 15.98
C TRP A 29 -26.23 -4.49 16.10
N LYS A 30 -27.16 -4.93 15.23
CA LYS A 30 -27.60 -6.34 15.19
C LYS A 30 -26.46 -7.29 14.77
N VAL A 31 -25.60 -6.89 13.84
CA VAL A 31 -24.43 -7.68 13.42
C VAL A 31 -23.41 -7.70 14.56
N GLU A 32 -23.13 -6.58 15.19
CA GLU A 32 -22.19 -6.47 16.30
C GLU A 32 -22.62 -7.33 17.51
N ASN A 33 -23.91 -7.33 17.86
CA ASN A 33 -24.41 -8.20 18.92
C ASN A 33 -24.26 -9.70 18.59
N ARG A 34 -24.50 -10.09 17.33
CA ARG A 34 -24.27 -11.48 16.91
C ARG A 34 -22.79 -11.85 16.94
N ALA A 35 -21.91 -10.90 16.59
CA ALA A 35 -20.46 -11.09 16.70
C ALA A 35 -20.06 -11.32 18.14
N GLU A 36 -20.63 -10.57 19.08
CA GLU A 36 -20.37 -10.73 20.50
C GLU A 36 -20.86 -12.08 21.04
N GLU A 37 -22.09 -12.49 20.70
CA GLU A 37 -22.63 -13.80 21.08
C GLU A 37 -21.80 -14.96 20.48
N TYR A 38 -21.33 -14.83 19.26
CA TYR A 38 -20.43 -15.81 18.63
C TYR A 38 -19.10 -15.87 19.33
N ALA A 39 -18.50 -14.73 19.62
CA ALA A 39 -17.22 -14.59 20.28
C ALA A 39 -17.24 -15.19 21.69
N GLN A 40 -18.28 -14.92 22.48
CA GLN A 40 -18.44 -15.49 23.80
C GLN A 40 -18.52 -17.02 23.76
N ARG A 41 -19.22 -17.61 22.79
CA ARG A 41 -19.28 -19.07 22.62
C ARG A 41 -17.93 -19.68 22.31
N ILE A 42 -17.11 -19.04 21.51
CA ILE A 42 -15.75 -19.50 21.19
C ILE A 42 -14.83 -19.30 22.41
N GLY A 43 -14.93 -18.16 23.09
CA GLY A 43 -14.17 -17.89 24.31
C GLY A 43 -14.33 -18.93 25.40
N LEU A 44 -15.52 -19.51 25.54
CA LEU A 44 -15.78 -20.61 26.50
C LEU A 44 -14.95 -21.88 26.28
N GLN A 45 -14.22 -21.98 25.17
CA GLN A 45 -13.30 -23.09 24.88
C GLN A 45 -11.89 -22.90 25.47
N GLY A 46 -11.59 -21.72 26.02
CA GLY A 46 -10.31 -21.43 26.66
C GLY A 46 -10.25 -21.94 28.10
N ASP A 47 -9.08 -22.44 28.49
CA ASP A 47 -8.85 -22.98 29.85
C ASP A 47 -8.45 -21.90 30.86
N THR A 48 -7.89 -20.79 30.39
CA THR A 48 -7.41 -19.67 31.22
C THR A 48 -8.13 -18.38 30.87
N GLN A 49 -8.35 -17.48 31.84
CA GLN A 49 -9.00 -16.18 31.61
C GLN A 49 -8.33 -15.39 30.46
N LYS A 50 -7.01 -15.40 30.40
CA LYS A 50 -6.24 -14.74 29.32
C LYS A 50 -6.49 -15.36 27.95
N GLU A 51 -6.67 -16.65 27.90
CA GLU A 51 -6.96 -17.40 26.68
C GLU A 51 -8.42 -17.16 26.22
N ILE A 52 -9.36 -17.16 27.17
CA ILE A 52 -10.75 -16.79 26.95
C ILE A 52 -10.85 -15.39 26.33
N ASP A 53 -10.18 -14.40 26.91
CA ASP A 53 -10.17 -13.02 26.43
C ASP A 53 -9.55 -12.91 25.02
N SER A 54 -8.48 -13.65 24.76
CA SER A 54 -7.81 -13.70 23.44
C SER A 54 -8.71 -14.33 22.39
N LEU A 55 -9.26 -15.50 22.68
CA LEU A 55 -10.17 -16.25 21.77
C LEU A 55 -11.45 -15.45 21.49
N THR A 56 -12.02 -14.84 22.51
CA THR A 56 -13.23 -13.99 22.35
C THR A 56 -12.95 -12.82 21.42
N LYS A 57 -11.83 -12.12 21.63
CA LYS A 57 -11.44 -10.98 20.80
C LYS A 57 -11.19 -11.39 19.35
N GLU A 58 -10.44 -12.48 19.13
CA GLU A 58 -10.11 -12.98 17.80
C GLU A 58 -11.37 -13.47 17.06
N ALA A 59 -12.23 -14.23 17.74
CA ALA A 59 -13.47 -14.72 17.16
C ALA A 59 -14.41 -13.56 16.76
N ARG A 60 -14.51 -12.53 17.59
CA ARG A 60 -15.30 -11.33 17.30
C ARG A 60 -14.78 -10.60 16.05
N ILE A 61 -13.48 -10.38 15.97
CA ILE A 61 -12.83 -9.74 14.81
C ILE A 61 -13.08 -10.57 13.55
N THR A 62 -12.83 -11.87 13.60
CA THR A 62 -13.03 -12.79 12.46
C THR A 62 -14.48 -12.79 11.97
N TYR A 63 -15.44 -12.78 12.88
CA TYR A 63 -16.86 -12.70 12.53
C TYR A 63 -17.20 -11.39 11.82
N LEU A 64 -16.77 -10.24 12.37
CA LEU A 64 -17.02 -8.93 11.78
C LEU A 64 -16.35 -8.78 10.40
N ASP A 65 -15.14 -9.28 10.25
CA ASP A 65 -14.43 -9.29 8.96
C ASP A 65 -15.19 -10.15 7.91
N SER A 66 -15.75 -11.30 8.32
CA SER A 66 -16.56 -12.13 7.42
C SER A 66 -17.85 -11.44 6.98
N MET A 67 -18.39 -10.55 7.81
CA MET A 67 -19.62 -9.80 7.52
C MET A 67 -19.38 -8.50 6.75
N SER A 68 -18.15 -8.05 6.57
CA SER A 68 -17.80 -6.74 5.99
C SER A 68 -18.46 -6.51 4.62
N GLY A 69 -18.39 -7.48 3.72
CA GLY A 69 -18.97 -7.43 2.38
C GLY A 69 -20.41 -7.94 2.27
N VAL A 70 -21.03 -8.35 3.39
CA VAL A 70 -22.39 -8.94 3.34
C VAL A 70 -23.44 -7.83 3.39
N PRO A 71 -24.44 -7.82 2.47
CA PRO A 71 -25.55 -6.87 2.52
C PRO A 71 -26.39 -7.13 3.79
N ILE A 72 -26.49 -6.14 4.66
CA ILE A 72 -27.23 -6.23 5.93
C ILE A 72 -28.47 -5.34 5.98
N PHE A 73 -28.56 -4.38 5.05
CA PHE A 73 -29.68 -3.48 4.94
C PHE A 73 -29.98 -3.16 3.48
N SER A 74 -31.26 -3.27 3.10
CA SER A 74 -31.72 -3.07 1.72
C SER A 74 -32.80 -2.00 1.70
N ILE A 75 -32.61 -0.97 0.88
CA ILE A 75 -33.65 0.02 0.60
C ILE A 75 -34.30 -0.40 -0.73
N PRO A 76 -35.58 -0.86 -0.72
CA PRO A 76 -36.25 -1.28 -1.94
C PRO A 76 -36.18 -0.19 -3.02
N LEU A 77 -35.85 -0.57 -4.24
CA LEU A 77 -35.68 0.28 -5.43
C LEU A 77 -34.43 1.17 -5.44
N PHE A 78 -33.60 1.22 -4.40
CA PHE A 78 -32.43 2.10 -4.37
C PHE A 78 -31.11 1.33 -4.30
N LYS A 79 -30.79 0.72 -3.13
CA LYS A 79 -29.47 0.12 -2.91
C LYS A 79 -29.50 -0.86 -1.75
N ASP A 80 -28.67 -1.90 -1.90
CA ASP A 80 -28.27 -2.80 -0.81
C ASP A 80 -27.00 -2.23 -0.15
N TYR A 81 -27.01 -2.13 1.17
CA TYR A 81 -25.89 -1.63 1.96
C TYR A 81 -25.21 -2.79 2.67
N THR A 82 -23.89 -2.89 2.49
CA THR A 82 -23.08 -3.84 3.24
C THR A 82 -22.82 -3.36 4.67
N TYR A 83 -22.34 -4.27 5.53
CA TYR A 83 -21.94 -3.91 6.89
C TYR A 83 -20.89 -2.79 6.90
N GLU A 84 -19.86 -2.90 6.07
CA GLU A 84 -18.77 -1.94 5.97
C GLU A 84 -19.25 -0.55 5.48
N GLU A 85 -20.12 -0.52 4.46
CA GLU A 85 -20.70 0.75 3.96
C GLU A 85 -21.55 1.44 5.02
N LEU A 86 -22.39 0.72 5.77
CA LEU A 86 -23.19 1.32 6.85
C LEU A 86 -22.32 1.78 8.01
N LYS A 87 -21.28 1.02 8.33
CA LYS A 87 -20.32 1.36 9.38
C LYS A 87 -19.57 2.65 9.04
N SER A 88 -19.17 2.83 7.78
CA SER A 88 -18.48 4.04 7.31
C SER A 88 -19.37 5.28 7.32
N GLN A 89 -20.70 5.13 7.18
CA GLN A 89 -21.67 6.23 7.17
C GLN A 89 -22.21 6.58 8.58
N GLN A 90 -21.83 5.85 9.60
CA GLN A 90 -22.22 6.18 10.98
C GLN A 90 -21.61 7.51 11.43
N LEU A 91 -22.24 8.11 12.44
CA LEU A 91 -21.75 9.35 13.04
C LEU A 91 -20.26 9.20 13.41
N ALA A 92 -19.45 10.10 12.88
CA ALA A 92 -18.02 10.12 13.15
C ALA A 92 -17.77 10.51 14.62
N LEU A 93 -17.42 9.51 15.40
CA LEU A 93 -16.89 9.71 16.73
C LEU A 93 -15.37 9.60 16.65
N GLY A 94 -14.66 10.61 17.16
CA GLY A 94 -13.20 10.61 17.19
C GLY A 94 -12.61 9.47 18.01
N LEU A 95 -11.29 9.33 17.97
CA LEU A 95 -10.53 8.32 18.74
C LEU A 95 -10.85 8.34 20.24
N ASP A 96 -11.09 9.53 20.81
CA ASP A 96 -11.38 9.72 22.23
C ASP A 96 -12.70 9.08 22.67
N LEU A 97 -13.67 8.96 21.76
CA LEU A 97 -15.01 8.46 22.09
C LEU A 97 -15.23 7.01 21.64
N LYS A 98 -14.55 6.58 20.58
CA LYS A 98 -14.76 5.26 19.97
C LYS A 98 -13.56 4.34 20.15
N GLY A 99 -12.40 4.88 20.60
CA GLY A 99 -11.14 4.17 20.53
C GLY A 99 -10.68 3.99 19.07
N GLY A 100 -9.64 3.20 18.84
CA GLY A 100 -9.12 2.95 17.51
C GLY A 100 -7.61 2.96 17.47
N LEU A 101 -7.05 3.21 16.28
CA LEU A 101 -5.61 3.24 16.02
C LEU A 101 -5.17 4.65 15.64
N SER A 102 -4.11 5.14 16.30
CA SER A 102 -3.30 6.27 15.82
C SER A 102 -1.92 5.75 15.44
N ALA A 103 -1.50 5.98 14.21
CA ALA A 103 -0.22 5.54 13.69
C ALA A 103 0.55 6.74 13.12
N LEU A 104 1.85 6.78 13.44
CA LEU A 104 2.80 7.69 12.81
C LEU A 104 3.59 6.90 11.78
N LEU A 105 3.56 7.37 10.54
CA LEU A 105 4.27 6.77 9.41
C LEU A 105 5.32 7.76 8.92
N GLN A 106 6.50 7.27 8.65
CA GLN A 106 7.59 8.04 8.06
C GLN A 106 8.02 7.37 6.76
N VAL A 107 8.31 8.19 5.74
CA VAL A 107 8.89 7.69 4.50
C VAL A 107 10.34 7.28 4.79
N ASP A 108 10.73 6.11 4.32
CA ASP A 108 12.11 5.63 4.40
C ASP A 108 12.99 6.39 3.40
N LEU A 109 13.55 7.50 3.87
CA LEU A 109 14.42 8.36 3.06
C LEU A 109 15.80 7.72 2.82
N GLU A 110 16.24 6.79 3.66
CA GLU A 110 17.46 6.02 3.41
C GLU A 110 17.30 5.16 2.16
N SER A 111 16.30 4.29 2.17
CA SER A 111 15.99 3.46 1.00
C SER A 111 15.69 4.30 -0.24
N PHE A 112 15.05 5.46 -0.09
CA PHE A 112 14.80 6.39 -1.17
C PHE A 112 16.09 6.91 -1.83
N VAL A 113 17.05 7.41 -1.04
CA VAL A 113 18.34 7.92 -1.52
C VAL A 113 19.18 6.80 -2.13
N VAL A 114 19.21 5.62 -1.51
CA VAL A 114 19.89 4.43 -2.04
C VAL A 114 19.31 4.00 -3.39
N ASN A 115 17.99 3.97 -3.54
CA ASN A 115 17.32 3.64 -4.80
C ASN A 115 17.61 4.68 -5.90
N LEU A 116 17.60 5.97 -5.56
CA LEU A 116 17.96 7.03 -6.51
C LEU A 116 19.43 6.93 -6.95
N SER A 117 20.32 6.42 -6.11
CA SER A 117 21.72 6.15 -6.48
C SER A 117 21.88 4.89 -7.36
N LYS A 118 20.78 4.17 -7.71
CA LYS A 118 20.80 2.84 -8.34
C LYS A 118 21.65 1.83 -7.55
N ASP A 119 21.45 1.82 -6.24
CA ASP A 119 22.18 0.95 -5.29
C ASP A 119 23.70 1.08 -5.39
N SER A 120 24.18 2.33 -5.47
CA SER A 120 25.60 2.64 -5.62
C SER A 120 26.44 1.93 -4.57
N GLN A 121 27.52 1.28 -5.01
CA GLN A 121 28.48 0.58 -4.17
C GLN A 121 29.71 1.45 -3.84
N ASP A 122 29.65 2.76 -4.08
CA ASP A 122 30.74 3.67 -3.68
C ASP A 122 30.94 3.62 -2.18
N PRO A 123 32.17 3.31 -1.70
CA PRO A 123 32.42 3.15 -0.27
C PRO A 123 32.14 4.42 0.55
N THR A 124 32.43 5.60 -0.02
CA THR A 124 32.20 6.88 0.65
C THR A 124 30.70 7.15 0.81
N PHE A 125 29.93 6.88 -0.25
CA PHE A 125 28.47 7.00 -0.23
C PHE A 125 27.85 6.04 0.80
N ARG A 126 28.26 4.77 0.80
CA ARG A 126 27.77 3.78 1.77
C ARG A 126 28.13 4.14 3.21
N GLN A 127 29.33 4.63 3.43
CA GLN A 127 29.76 5.09 4.75
C GLN A 127 28.97 6.31 5.20
N ALA A 128 28.72 7.28 4.30
CA ALA A 128 27.89 8.45 4.61
C ALA A 128 26.48 8.01 5.03
N ILE A 129 25.81 7.12 4.25
CA ILE A 129 24.49 6.59 4.59
C ILE A 129 24.47 5.90 5.97
N ASN A 130 25.43 5.02 6.23
CA ASN A 130 25.51 4.29 7.51
C ASN A 130 25.70 5.20 8.71
N ASN A 131 26.31 6.36 8.55
CA ASN A 131 26.59 7.31 9.63
C ASN A 131 25.40 8.25 9.92
N VAL A 132 24.44 8.37 8.98
CA VAL A 132 23.33 9.34 9.08
C VAL A 132 22.54 9.17 10.38
N ASP A 133 22.20 7.95 10.76
CA ASP A 133 21.44 7.69 11.98
C ASP A 133 22.13 8.20 13.25
N GLY A 134 23.45 8.03 13.32
CA GLY A 134 24.28 8.60 14.41
C GLY A 134 24.20 10.13 14.41
N ARG A 135 24.37 10.73 13.25
CA ARG A 135 24.35 12.19 13.07
C ARG A 135 22.96 12.77 13.41
N MET A 136 21.88 12.15 12.97
CA MET A 136 20.51 12.59 13.28
C MET A 136 20.26 12.60 14.80
N LYS A 137 20.74 11.58 15.52
CA LYS A 137 20.60 11.51 16.99
C LYS A 137 21.41 12.60 17.72
N GLU A 138 22.58 12.96 17.20
CA GLU A 138 23.45 13.97 17.79
C GLU A 138 22.95 15.40 17.48
N SER A 139 22.55 15.66 16.24
CA SER A 139 22.25 17.00 15.76
C SER A 139 20.76 17.36 15.78
N GLY A 140 19.86 16.34 15.88
CA GLY A 140 18.41 16.54 15.80
C GLY A 140 17.91 17.04 14.43
N THR A 141 18.72 16.87 13.37
CA THR A 141 18.39 17.32 12.00
C THR A 141 17.65 16.24 11.22
N ASP A 142 17.05 16.63 10.08
CA ASP A 142 16.43 15.71 9.13
C ASP A 142 17.47 14.81 8.44
N PHE A 143 17.01 13.71 7.84
CA PHE A 143 17.85 12.71 7.15
C PHE A 143 18.74 13.34 6.07
N LEU A 144 18.17 14.17 5.18
CA LEU A 144 18.91 14.73 4.06
C LEU A 144 19.95 15.77 4.52
N THR A 145 19.68 16.50 5.59
CA THR A 145 20.65 17.41 6.19
C THR A 145 21.80 16.63 6.84
N ALA A 146 21.50 15.60 7.59
CA ALA A 146 22.50 14.72 8.20
C ALA A 146 23.35 14.02 7.12
N PHE A 147 22.73 13.53 6.05
CA PHE A 147 23.42 12.92 4.91
C PHE A 147 24.37 13.91 4.24
N GLN A 148 23.92 15.15 4.00
CA GLN A 148 24.78 16.19 3.41
C GLN A 148 25.99 16.50 4.29
N GLN A 149 25.81 16.55 5.62
CA GLN A 149 26.89 16.78 6.56
C GLN A 149 27.91 15.64 6.54
N GLU A 150 27.43 14.38 6.56
CA GLU A 150 28.30 13.21 6.50
C GLU A 150 29.02 13.11 5.15
N TRP A 151 28.33 13.37 4.04
CA TRP A 151 28.96 13.42 2.74
C TRP A 151 30.08 14.43 2.67
N ASN A 152 29.83 15.67 3.12
CA ASN A 152 30.83 16.74 3.11
C ASN A 152 32.05 16.41 3.99
N ALA A 153 31.86 15.66 5.08
CA ALA A 153 32.96 15.22 5.96
C ALA A 153 33.81 14.11 5.33
N LEU A 154 33.22 13.22 4.54
CA LEU A 154 33.87 12.03 4.00
C LEU A 154 34.37 12.19 2.55
N ALA A 155 33.75 13.05 1.75
CA ALA A 155 33.86 13.02 0.29
C ALA A 155 35.20 13.52 -0.27
N SER A 156 36.08 14.12 0.51
CA SER A 156 37.49 14.49 0.14
C SER A 156 37.72 14.77 -1.35
N GLY A 157 36.90 15.66 -1.97
CA GLY A 157 37.00 16.02 -3.39
C GLY A 157 36.20 15.15 -4.38
N LYS A 158 35.42 14.18 -3.91
CA LYS A 158 34.44 13.47 -4.75
C LYS A 158 33.19 14.35 -4.93
N ASN A 159 32.60 14.25 -6.14
CA ASN A 159 31.35 14.95 -6.47
C ASN A 159 30.14 14.02 -6.27
N LEU A 160 29.15 14.48 -5.50
CA LEU A 160 27.90 13.75 -5.25
C LEU A 160 27.15 13.46 -6.56
N ALA A 161 27.25 14.35 -7.54
CA ALA A 161 26.62 14.15 -8.85
C ALA A 161 27.10 12.86 -9.55
N SER A 162 28.32 12.38 -9.31
CA SER A 162 28.81 11.13 -9.89
C SER A 162 28.00 9.89 -9.44
N ILE A 163 27.36 9.97 -8.30
CA ILE A 163 26.51 8.93 -7.74
C ILE A 163 25.13 8.95 -8.41
N PHE A 164 24.52 10.13 -8.58
CA PHE A 164 23.12 10.29 -8.98
C PHE A 164 22.92 10.55 -10.48
N ALA A 165 23.91 11.08 -11.22
CA ALA A 165 23.79 11.43 -12.63
C ALA A 165 23.50 10.23 -13.57
N ARG A 166 23.64 8.99 -13.09
CA ARG A 166 23.32 7.77 -13.84
C ARG A 166 21.85 7.38 -13.77
N ASN A 167 21.08 8.06 -12.93
CA ASN A 167 19.66 7.77 -12.79
C ASN A 167 18.86 8.55 -13.85
N GLU A 168 18.10 7.83 -14.67
CA GLU A 168 17.27 8.42 -15.74
C GLU A 168 16.23 9.41 -15.22
N VAL A 169 15.70 9.16 -14.02
CA VAL A 169 14.70 10.04 -13.37
C VAL A 169 15.31 11.40 -12.98
N LEU A 170 16.63 11.43 -12.76
CA LEU A 170 17.37 12.64 -12.35
C LEU A 170 18.18 13.24 -13.52
N ALA A 171 18.18 12.61 -14.69
CA ALA A 171 19.03 13.01 -15.82
C ALA A 171 18.75 14.41 -16.37
N GLU A 172 17.51 14.91 -16.19
CA GLU A 172 17.16 16.28 -16.57
C GLU A 172 17.70 17.32 -15.58
N ASP A 173 17.81 16.97 -14.29
CA ASP A 173 18.14 17.88 -13.20
C ASP A 173 19.62 17.78 -12.78
N ILE A 174 20.23 16.58 -12.91
CA ILE A 174 21.58 16.28 -12.43
C ILE A 174 22.45 15.76 -13.57
N ASN A 175 23.56 16.43 -13.80
CA ASN A 175 24.64 15.96 -14.68
C ASN A 175 25.96 15.81 -13.88
N PHE A 176 26.97 15.18 -14.45
CA PHE A 176 28.24 14.88 -13.76
C PHE A 176 28.99 16.12 -13.23
N ASN A 177 28.67 17.32 -13.71
CA ASN A 177 29.29 18.58 -13.29
C ASN A 177 28.41 19.37 -12.32
N THR A 178 27.25 18.86 -11.94
CA THR A 178 26.33 19.52 -11.00
C THR A 178 26.98 19.61 -9.63
N PRO A 179 27.06 20.80 -9.01
CA PRO A 179 27.63 20.95 -7.67
C PRO A 179 26.80 20.25 -6.61
N ASP A 180 27.43 19.76 -5.54
CA ASP A 180 26.78 18.96 -4.49
C ASP A 180 25.56 19.64 -3.87
N ASN A 181 25.62 20.96 -3.66
CA ASN A 181 24.48 21.72 -3.13
C ASN A 181 23.25 21.68 -4.07
N ALA A 182 23.48 21.73 -5.39
CA ALA A 182 22.39 21.62 -6.35
C ALA A 182 21.83 20.20 -6.39
N VAL A 183 22.68 19.17 -6.31
CA VAL A 183 22.25 17.77 -6.16
C VAL A 183 21.37 17.62 -4.92
N MET A 184 21.78 18.15 -3.77
CA MET A 184 21.00 18.09 -2.54
C MET A 184 19.66 18.82 -2.65
N THR A 185 19.60 19.93 -3.38
CA THR A 185 18.33 20.63 -3.64
C THR A 185 17.37 19.77 -4.44
N VAL A 186 17.87 19.10 -5.50
CA VAL A 186 17.06 18.19 -6.30
C VAL A 186 16.61 16.99 -5.46
N LEU A 187 17.49 16.39 -4.65
CA LEU A 187 17.13 15.28 -3.78
C LEU A 187 16.03 15.68 -2.76
N ARG A 188 16.11 16.89 -2.16
CA ARG A 188 15.05 17.39 -1.27
C ARG A 188 13.73 17.55 -2.00
N GLN A 189 13.75 18.17 -3.18
CA GLN A 189 12.54 18.33 -3.98
C GLN A 189 11.91 16.96 -4.31
N LYS A 190 12.70 15.98 -4.72
CA LYS A 190 12.21 14.62 -5.01
C LYS A 190 11.72 13.88 -3.77
N ALA A 191 12.32 14.11 -2.61
CA ALA A 191 11.84 13.58 -1.34
C ALA A 191 10.48 14.19 -0.98
N ASP A 192 10.32 15.52 -1.04
CA ASP A 192 9.06 16.21 -0.78
C ASP A 192 7.94 15.73 -1.74
N GLU A 193 8.25 15.58 -3.03
CA GLU A 193 7.31 15.03 -4.02
C GLU A 193 6.89 13.60 -3.63
N THR A 194 7.83 12.77 -3.17
CA THR A 194 7.57 11.38 -2.76
C THR A 194 6.74 11.31 -1.49
N VAL A 195 7.02 12.15 -0.50
CA VAL A 195 6.24 12.26 0.74
C VAL A 195 4.81 12.67 0.44
N ASN A 196 4.61 13.70 -0.39
CA ASN A 196 3.29 14.17 -0.80
C ASN A 196 2.51 13.09 -1.59
N LEU A 197 3.20 12.37 -2.49
CA LEU A 197 2.59 11.27 -3.24
C LEU A 197 2.18 10.12 -2.31
N THR A 198 3.03 9.79 -1.35
CA THR A 198 2.75 8.76 -0.33
C THR A 198 1.56 9.15 0.54
N PHE A 199 1.51 10.40 0.99
CA PHE A 199 0.38 10.95 1.74
C PHE A 199 -0.93 10.81 0.97
N ASN A 200 -0.98 11.24 -0.29
CA ASN A 200 -2.18 11.13 -1.12
C ASN A 200 -2.61 9.67 -1.31
N ARG A 201 -1.66 8.77 -1.57
CA ARG A 201 -1.94 7.33 -1.71
C ARG A 201 -2.45 6.69 -0.41
N LEU A 202 -1.90 7.09 0.74
CA LEU A 202 -2.38 6.63 2.03
C LEU A 202 -3.80 7.14 2.29
N LYS A 203 -4.08 8.40 1.98
CA LYS A 203 -5.42 8.96 2.08
C LYS A 203 -6.43 8.16 1.25
N ASP A 204 -6.14 7.93 -0.04
CA ASP A 204 -6.99 7.14 -0.93
C ASP A 204 -7.19 5.69 -0.43
N ARG A 205 -6.17 5.09 0.19
CA ARG A 205 -6.29 3.77 0.81
C ARG A 205 -7.18 3.79 2.04
N MET A 206 -7.01 4.80 2.90
CA MET A 206 -7.80 4.90 4.14
C MET A 206 -9.26 5.15 3.84
N ASP A 207 -9.59 5.93 2.81
CA ASP A 207 -10.97 6.12 2.36
C ASP A 207 -11.64 4.81 1.92
N LYS A 208 -10.84 3.83 1.47
CA LYS A 208 -11.29 2.49 1.05
C LYS A 208 -11.20 1.44 2.17
N PHE A 209 -10.67 1.77 3.33
CA PHE A 209 -10.48 0.82 4.42
C PHE A 209 -11.79 0.47 5.15
N GLY A 210 -12.85 1.26 4.93
CA GLY A 210 -14.18 0.99 5.50
C GLY A 210 -14.37 1.49 6.93
N VAL A 211 -13.50 2.35 7.43
CA VAL A 211 -13.70 3.04 8.71
C VAL A 211 -14.46 4.34 8.52
N SER A 212 -15.22 4.72 9.55
CA SER A 212 -15.94 5.99 9.56
C SER A 212 -14.96 7.14 9.77
N GLN A 213 -14.76 7.95 8.74
CA GLN A 213 -13.92 9.16 8.73
C GLN A 213 -12.50 8.96 9.25
N PRO A 214 -11.64 8.27 8.48
CA PRO A 214 -10.22 8.23 8.79
C PRO A 214 -9.62 9.63 8.67
N ASN A 215 -8.74 9.99 9.59
CA ASN A 215 -7.99 11.23 9.51
C ASN A 215 -6.56 10.93 9.07
N VAL A 216 -6.14 11.54 7.96
CA VAL A 216 -4.76 11.45 7.49
C VAL A 216 -4.21 12.86 7.37
N SER A 217 -3.18 13.16 8.11
CA SER A 217 -2.53 14.48 8.13
C SER A 217 -1.02 14.35 7.90
N LEU A 218 -0.44 15.33 7.22
CA LEU A 218 0.99 15.41 6.91
C LEU A 218 1.64 16.55 7.71
N ASP A 219 2.63 16.20 8.53
CA ASP A 219 3.55 17.18 9.13
C ASP A 219 4.78 17.31 8.21
N GLN A 220 4.76 18.33 7.36
CA GLN A 220 5.83 18.59 6.41
C GLN A 220 7.16 18.97 7.09
N SER A 221 7.14 19.45 8.34
CA SER A 221 8.37 19.84 9.03
C SER A 221 9.18 18.65 9.51
N ARG A 222 8.54 17.49 9.68
CA ARG A 222 9.14 16.24 10.18
C ARG A 222 9.02 15.08 9.20
N ASP A 223 8.43 15.29 8.03
CA ASP A 223 8.13 14.24 7.03
C ASP A 223 7.36 13.05 7.63
N VAL A 224 6.43 13.35 8.55
CA VAL A 224 5.64 12.35 9.25
C VAL A 224 4.19 12.45 8.81
N ILE A 225 3.62 11.31 8.46
CA ILE A 225 2.20 11.16 8.15
C ILE A 225 1.51 10.56 9.37
N MET A 226 0.58 11.31 9.95
CA MET A 226 -0.28 10.81 11.02
C MET A 226 -1.55 10.23 10.43
N VAL A 227 -1.87 9.01 10.83
CA VAL A 227 -3.09 8.31 10.41
C VAL A 227 -3.88 7.92 11.66
N GLU A 228 -5.12 8.38 11.72
CA GLU A 228 -6.05 8.08 12.80
C GLU A 228 -7.25 7.32 12.24
N LEU A 229 -7.50 6.15 12.79
CA LEU A 229 -8.54 5.21 12.37
C LEU A 229 -9.51 4.95 13.54
N PRO A 230 -10.55 5.78 13.71
CA PRO A 230 -11.50 5.59 14.79
C PRO A 230 -12.30 4.29 14.65
N GLY A 231 -12.46 3.56 15.77
CA GLY A 231 -13.26 2.36 15.82
C GLY A 231 -12.68 1.13 15.13
N VAL A 232 -11.39 1.16 14.82
CA VAL A 232 -10.67 -0.03 14.33
C VAL A 232 -10.41 -0.98 15.51
N GLU A 233 -10.83 -2.21 15.38
CA GLU A 233 -10.64 -3.26 16.37
C GLU A 233 -9.50 -4.20 16.01
N ASN A 234 -9.27 -4.43 14.70
CA ASN A 234 -8.19 -5.25 14.18
C ASN A 234 -6.98 -4.37 13.83
N TYR A 235 -6.10 -4.16 14.82
CA TYR A 235 -4.88 -3.35 14.63
C TYR A 235 -3.87 -3.98 13.66
N GLU A 236 -3.79 -5.31 13.61
CA GLU A 236 -2.88 -5.99 12.69
C GLU A 236 -3.33 -5.85 11.23
N ARG A 237 -4.62 -6.01 10.97
CA ARG A 237 -5.17 -5.75 9.63
C ARG A 237 -4.91 -4.31 9.20
N ALA A 238 -5.16 -3.34 10.07
CA ALA A 238 -4.90 -1.94 9.78
C ALA A 238 -3.41 -1.67 9.52
N ARG A 239 -2.53 -2.21 10.35
CA ARG A 239 -1.08 -2.10 10.18
C ARG A 239 -0.62 -2.70 8.85
N ASN A 240 -1.05 -3.92 8.55
CA ASN A 240 -0.71 -4.60 7.30
C ASN A 240 -1.21 -3.79 6.09
N TYR A 241 -2.40 -3.21 6.18
CA TYR A 241 -2.97 -2.39 5.11
C TYR A 241 -2.22 -1.07 4.91
N LEU A 242 -1.78 -0.43 6.00
CA LEU A 242 -0.96 0.79 5.97
C LEU A 242 0.44 0.52 5.39
N GLN A 243 1.06 -0.60 5.78
CA GLN A 243 2.42 -0.96 5.38
C GLN A 243 2.47 -1.74 4.06
N ALA A 244 1.33 -2.17 3.50
CA ALA A 244 1.29 -2.94 2.27
C ALA A 244 1.95 -2.19 1.12
N GLN A 245 3.00 -2.79 0.58
CA GLN A 245 3.68 -2.35 -0.63
C GLN A 245 3.39 -3.37 -1.72
N ALA A 246 3.15 -2.90 -2.94
CA ALA A 246 2.98 -3.75 -4.10
C ALA A 246 3.86 -3.23 -5.24
N ASN A 247 4.67 -4.10 -5.79
CA ASN A 247 5.35 -3.84 -7.04
C ASN A 247 4.40 -4.15 -8.19
N LEU A 248 4.33 -3.26 -9.17
CA LEU A 248 3.60 -3.53 -10.39
C LEU A 248 4.48 -4.42 -11.27
N GLU A 249 4.03 -5.63 -11.50
CA GLU A 249 4.70 -6.59 -12.35
C GLU A 249 3.78 -7.00 -13.49
N PHE A 250 4.31 -7.06 -14.69
CA PHE A 250 3.60 -7.55 -15.86
C PHE A 250 4.11 -8.95 -16.19
N TRP A 251 3.21 -9.93 -16.14
CA TRP A 251 3.51 -11.31 -16.42
C TRP A 251 2.86 -11.75 -17.74
N ASN A 252 3.63 -12.42 -18.58
CA ASN A 252 3.05 -13.12 -19.72
C ASN A 252 2.22 -14.30 -19.23
N VAL A 253 0.93 -14.26 -19.49
CA VAL A 253 0.00 -15.34 -19.10
C VAL A 253 -0.19 -16.27 -20.29
N TYR A 254 0.11 -17.53 -20.09
CA TYR A 254 -0.18 -18.58 -21.05
C TYR A 254 -1.53 -19.24 -20.73
N ARG A 255 -2.38 -19.43 -21.73
CA ARG A 255 -3.61 -20.18 -21.58
C ARG A 255 -3.32 -21.66 -21.68
N VAL A 256 -4.13 -22.49 -21.00
CA VAL A 256 -4.02 -23.97 -21.08
C VAL A 256 -4.16 -24.48 -22.51
N THR A 257 -4.84 -23.70 -23.38
CA THR A 257 -5.01 -23.97 -24.80
C THR A 257 -3.82 -23.56 -25.66
N ASP A 258 -2.85 -22.83 -25.11
CA ASP A 258 -1.66 -22.43 -25.86
C ASP A 258 -0.78 -23.64 -26.11
N ASN A 259 -0.24 -23.75 -27.33
CA ASN A 259 0.48 -24.92 -27.79
C ASN A 259 1.60 -25.32 -26.82
N ASN A 260 1.61 -26.60 -26.44
CA ASN A 260 2.65 -27.29 -25.65
C ASN A 260 2.68 -27.04 -24.13
N ILE A 261 1.82 -26.20 -23.53
CA ILE A 261 1.84 -26.00 -22.06
C ILE A 261 1.60 -27.31 -21.31
N ILE A 262 0.58 -28.08 -21.72
CA ILE A 262 0.27 -29.38 -21.09
C ILE A 262 1.43 -30.35 -21.24
N GLN A 263 2.08 -30.40 -22.43
CA GLN A 263 3.23 -31.25 -22.66
C GLN A 263 4.44 -30.83 -21.83
N THR A 264 4.68 -29.53 -21.70
CA THR A 264 5.78 -28.96 -20.88
C THR A 264 5.58 -29.32 -19.41
N PHE A 265 4.38 -29.20 -18.88
CA PHE A 265 4.07 -29.61 -17.51
C PHE A 265 4.19 -31.12 -17.31
N SER A 266 3.76 -31.93 -18.27
CA SER A 266 3.93 -33.39 -18.20
C SER A 266 5.40 -33.79 -18.19
N GLN A 267 6.23 -33.16 -19.02
CA GLN A 267 7.69 -33.39 -19.06
C GLN A 267 8.37 -32.91 -17.76
N ALA A 268 7.96 -31.75 -17.23
CA ALA A 268 8.49 -31.26 -15.97
C ALA A 268 8.13 -32.19 -14.81
N ASN A 269 6.90 -32.70 -14.78
CA ASN A 269 6.45 -33.64 -13.75
C ASN A 269 7.19 -34.99 -13.84
N GLU A 270 7.46 -35.48 -15.05
CA GLU A 270 8.24 -36.70 -15.24
C GLU A 270 9.71 -36.51 -14.79
N ARG A 271 10.33 -35.36 -15.11
CA ARG A 271 11.67 -35.02 -14.60
C ARG A 271 11.70 -34.94 -13.07
N LEU A 272 10.69 -34.34 -12.46
CA LEU A 272 10.58 -34.27 -11.00
C LEU A 272 10.50 -35.67 -10.38
N ARG A 273 9.72 -36.57 -10.97
CA ARG A 273 9.63 -37.98 -10.52
C ARG A 273 10.98 -38.71 -10.62
N GLN A 274 11.71 -38.51 -11.72
CA GLN A 274 13.04 -39.09 -11.91
C GLN A 274 14.03 -38.59 -10.85
N ILE A 275 14.03 -37.26 -10.58
CA ILE A 275 14.87 -36.66 -9.53
C ILE A 275 14.49 -37.22 -8.15
N GLN A 276 13.21 -37.35 -7.85
CA GLN A 276 12.74 -37.91 -6.58
C GLN A 276 13.08 -39.41 -6.44
N ALA A 277 13.18 -40.13 -7.54
CA ALA A 277 13.63 -41.51 -7.58
C ALA A 277 15.17 -41.68 -7.46
N GLY A 278 15.92 -40.57 -7.35
CA GLY A 278 17.39 -40.55 -7.20
C GLY A 278 18.17 -40.52 -8.52
N ASP A 279 17.49 -40.38 -9.66
CA ASP A 279 18.15 -40.23 -10.94
C ASP A 279 18.58 -38.76 -11.19
N THR A 280 19.84 -38.48 -10.91
CA THR A 280 20.43 -37.15 -11.10
C THR A 280 20.83 -36.85 -12.54
N SER A 281 20.72 -37.79 -13.46
CA SER A 281 21.05 -37.60 -14.88
C SER A 281 20.12 -36.56 -15.55
N ALA A 282 18.91 -36.44 -15.07
CA ALA A 282 17.93 -35.42 -15.50
C ALA A 282 18.36 -33.97 -15.18
N LEU A 283 19.25 -33.76 -14.20
CA LEU A 283 19.79 -32.43 -13.84
C LEU A 283 20.84 -31.93 -14.80
N ASN A 284 21.57 -32.85 -15.47
CA ASN A 284 22.67 -32.54 -16.37
C ASN A 284 22.23 -32.31 -17.83
N THR A 285 20.97 -32.51 -18.16
CA THR A 285 20.44 -32.19 -19.47
C THR A 285 20.06 -30.72 -19.50
N PRO A 286 20.81 -29.84 -20.21
CA PRO A 286 20.40 -28.44 -20.32
C PRO A 286 19.00 -28.41 -20.92
N ALA A 287 18.10 -27.73 -20.25
CA ALA A 287 16.79 -27.41 -20.84
C ALA A 287 17.11 -26.64 -22.13
N GLN A 288 16.86 -27.25 -23.28
CA GLN A 288 16.88 -26.52 -24.55
C GLN A 288 15.70 -25.54 -24.49
N LEU A 289 15.91 -24.39 -23.89
CA LEU A 289 15.04 -23.22 -24.01
C LEU A 289 15.24 -22.64 -25.42
N THR A 290 14.91 -23.45 -26.45
CA THR A 290 14.80 -22.95 -27.81
C THR A 290 13.40 -22.48 -28.05
N ARG A 291 13.07 -21.33 -27.53
CA ARG A 291 11.93 -20.58 -28.03
C ARG A 291 12.40 -19.16 -28.34
N LYS A 292 12.55 -18.90 -29.63
CA LYS A 292 12.62 -17.54 -30.15
C LYS A 292 11.21 -16.95 -30.02
N ASP A 293 10.98 -16.13 -29.03
CA ASP A 293 9.72 -15.42 -28.94
C ASP A 293 9.69 -14.30 -29.97
N THR A 294 8.73 -14.42 -30.88
CA THR A 294 8.51 -13.43 -31.91
C THR A 294 7.49 -12.41 -31.43
N ILE A 295 7.93 -11.24 -31.06
CA ILE A 295 7.05 -10.13 -30.70
C ILE A 295 6.58 -9.46 -32.00
N LYS A 296 5.29 -9.56 -32.28
CA LYS A 296 4.65 -8.82 -33.38
C LYS A 296 4.03 -7.54 -32.82
N THR A 297 4.67 -6.41 -33.10
CA THR A 297 4.11 -5.09 -32.79
C THR A 297 3.33 -4.60 -34.00
N PRO A 298 2.03 -4.29 -33.88
CA PRO A 298 1.26 -3.73 -34.98
C PRO A 298 1.81 -2.36 -35.38
N ILE A 299 1.95 -2.12 -36.67
CA ILE A 299 2.30 -0.80 -37.19
C ILE A 299 1.01 0.02 -37.18
N LEU A 300 1.04 1.18 -36.52
CA LEU A 300 -0.08 2.10 -36.44
C LEU A 300 0.03 3.17 -37.55
N ASP A 301 -1.07 3.56 -38.12
CA ASP A 301 -1.15 4.71 -39.03
C ASP A 301 -1.01 6.04 -38.27
N SER A 302 -1.00 7.16 -38.99
CA SER A 302 -0.90 8.50 -38.41
C SER A 302 -2.07 8.90 -37.48
N LEU A 303 -3.13 8.09 -37.43
CA LEU A 303 -4.32 8.26 -36.59
C LEU A 303 -4.36 7.27 -35.43
N GLY A 304 -3.33 6.41 -35.30
CA GLY A 304 -3.23 5.43 -34.19
C GLY A 304 -3.99 4.12 -34.44
N ASN A 305 -4.46 3.86 -35.66
CA ASN A 305 -5.14 2.60 -36.00
C ASN A 305 -4.15 1.58 -36.56
N PRO A 306 -4.29 0.27 -36.27
CA PRO A 306 -3.41 -0.77 -36.80
C PRO A 306 -3.59 -0.91 -38.32
N THR A 307 -2.49 -0.80 -39.05
CA THR A 307 -2.47 -0.87 -40.54
C THR A 307 -2.63 -2.29 -41.11
N GLY A 308 -2.69 -3.31 -40.24
CA GLY A 308 -2.69 -4.72 -40.65
C GLY A 308 -1.29 -5.32 -40.80
N ASP A 309 -0.25 -4.50 -40.90
CA ASP A 309 1.15 -4.93 -40.89
C ASP A 309 1.72 -4.97 -39.48
N SER A 310 2.69 -5.82 -39.25
CA SER A 310 3.35 -5.94 -37.93
C SER A 310 4.86 -6.02 -38.09
N ASN A 311 5.59 -5.27 -37.27
CA ASN A 311 7.02 -5.47 -37.10
C ASN A 311 7.27 -6.72 -36.25
N THR A 312 8.09 -7.61 -36.77
CA THR A 312 8.46 -8.87 -36.11
C THR A 312 9.85 -8.71 -35.49
N GLN A 313 9.94 -8.74 -34.17
CA GLN A 313 11.20 -8.73 -33.45
C GLN A 313 11.41 -10.11 -32.82
N ILE A 314 12.54 -10.73 -33.13
CA ILE A 314 12.96 -12.01 -32.53
C ILE A 314 13.76 -11.64 -31.28
N VAL A 315 13.34 -12.09 -30.12
CA VAL A 315 14.06 -11.93 -28.86
C VAL A 315 14.64 -13.28 -28.48
N ASP A 316 15.99 -13.34 -28.38
CA ASP A 316 16.76 -14.53 -27.98
C ASP A 316 16.69 -14.75 -26.48
#